data_89622713d95c846027ff7b7e02e9c0a2
#
_entry.id   89622713d95c846027ff7b7e02e9c0a2
#
_cell.length_a   1.000
_cell.length_b   1.000
_cell.length_c   1.000
_cell.angle_alpha   90.00
_cell.angle_beta   90.00
_cell.angle_gamma   90.00
#
_symmetry.space_group_name_H-M   'P 1'
#
loop_
_entity.id
_entity.type
_entity.pdbx_description
1 polymer ?
#
loop_
_entity_poly.entity_id
_entity_poly.type
_entity_poly.pdbx_seq_one_letter_code
_entity_poly.pdbx_strand_id
1 'polypeptide(L)'
;MSSGLAGSTRADLESIRAVAGDALAFTAGLDEGGVAALPQADRRTFRALKNALAEIGELVSRLPPDLRARYPEVDWRGWAGLRDVDSFGRFGPELPRLHPAMAEELPVLVAAVTAELARAGAERGNGPAQPQSPDR
;
A
#
# COMPACT_ATOMS: atom_id res chain seq x y z
N MET A 1 13.92 21.87 7.17
CA MET A 1 13.72 21.41 6.96
C MET A 1 13.69 20.61 6.27
N SER A 2 13.61 20.02 6.37
CA SER A 2 13.71 19.08 5.48
C SER A 2 12.57 18.98 4.63
N SER A 3 12.70 19.05 3.41
CA SER A 3 11.62 18.81 2.49
C SER A 3 11.52 17.32 2.17
N GLY A 4 12.46 16.52 2.64
CA GLY A 4 12.44 15.11 2.37
C GLY A 4 11.59 14.34 3.35
N LEU A 5 11.44 13.06 3.12
CA LEU A 5 10.72 12.20 4.01
C LEU A 5 11.58 11.85 5.21
N ALA A 6 10.94 11.70 6.36
CA ALA A 6 11.61 11.08 7.49
C ALA A 6 11.98 9.65 7.10
N GLY A 7 13.07 9.16 7.67
CA GLY A 7 13.52 7.82 7.35
C GLY A 7 12.47 6.76 7.61
N SER A 8 11.73 6.89 8.72
CA SER A 8 10.69 5.92 9.04
C SER A 8 9.53 5.99 8.04
N THR A 9 9.19 7.20 7.56
CA THR A 9 8.13 7.33 6.57
C THR A 9 8.55 6.69 5.25
N ARG A 10 9.80 6.91 4.85
CA ARG A 10 10.30 6.27 3.63
C ARG A 10 10.24 4.75 3.75
N ALA A 11 10.67 4.22 4.89
CA ALA A 11 10.64 2.78 5.10
C ALA A 11 9.20 2.25 5.05
N ASP A 12 8.25 2.98 5.64
CA ASP A 12 6.86 2.57 5.60
C ASP A 12 6.33 2.57 4.17
N LEU A 13 6.66 3.58 3.38
CA LEU A 13 6.22 3.62 1.98
C LEU A 13 6.80 2.47 1.17
N GLU A 14 8.08 2.18 1.38
CA GLU A 14 8.70 1.06 0.67
C GLU A 14 8.09 -0.26 1.07
N SER A 15 7.77 -0.41 2.36
CA SER A 15 7.12 -1.63 2.83
C SER A 15 5.71 -1.76 2.28
N ILE A 16 4.95 -0.66 2.22
CA ILE A 16 3.62 -0.70 1.61
C ILE A 16 3.73 -1.21 0.18
N ARG A 17 4.69 -0.68 -0.58
CA ARG A 17 4.83 -1.08 -1.98
C ARG A 17 5.18 -2.56 -2.09
N ALA A 18 6.06 -3.05 -1.24
CA ALA A 18 6.46 -4.46 -1.28
C ALA A 18 5.31 -5.37 -0.89
N VAL A 19 4.60 -5.04 0.19
CA VAL A 19 3.50 -5.87 0.67
C VAL A 19 2.33 -5.83 -0.31
N ALA A 20 2.07 -4.66 -0.91
CA ALA A 20 1.03 -4.57 -1.93
C ALA A 20 1.36 -5.45 -3.13
N GLY A 21 2.64 -5.50 -3.52
CA GLY A 21 3.06 -6.40 -4.58
C GLY A 21 2.80 -7.84 -4.25
N ASP A 22 3.04 -8.24 -3.00
CA ASP A 22 2.72 -9.60 -2.56
C ASP A 22 1.22 -9.87 -2.65
N ALA A 23 0.40 -8.92 -2.19
CA ALA A 23 -1.04 -9.10 -2.22
C ALA A 23 -1.55 -9.25 -3.66
N LEU A 24 -1.01 -8.44 -4.56
CA LEU A 24 -1.39 -8.55 -5.97
C LEU A 24 -0.97 -9.89 -6.55
N ALA A 25 0.19 -10.39 -6.15
CA ALA A 25 0.66 -11.68 -6.63
C ALA A 25 -0.24 -12.82 -6.13
N PHE A 26 -0.72 -12.70 -4.88
CA PHE A 26 -1.59 -13.75 -4.32
C PHE A 26 -2.91 -13.85 -5.08
N THR A 27 -3.36 -12.78 -5.71
CA THR A 27 -4.65 -12.78 -6.40
C THR A 27 -4.51 -12.71 -7.91
N ALA A 28 -3.28 -12.79 -8.42
CA ALA A 28 -3.06 -12.71 -9.85
C ALA A 28 -3.79 -13.84 -10.57
N GLY A 29 -4.51 -13.48 -11.62
CA GLY A 29 -5.23 -14.45 -12.40
C GLY A 29 -6.56 -14.89 -11.84
N LEU A 30 -6.93 -14.38 -10.65
CA LEU A 30 -8.22 -14.73 -10.06
C LEU A 30 -9.27 -13.68 -10.43
N ASP A 31 -10.46 -14.15 -10.81
CA ASP A 31 -11.59 -13.24 -10.96
C ASP A 31 -12.30 -13.10 -9.63
N GLU A 32 -13.43 -12.42 -9.66
CA GLU A 32 -14.19 -12.17 -8.44
C GLU A 32 -14.58 -13.48 -7.74
N GLY A 33 -15.02 -14.46 -8.51
CA GLY A 33 -15.38 -15.75 -7.93
C GLY A 33 -14.20 -16.49 -7.36
N GLY A 34 -13.03 -16.36 -8.01
CA GLY A 34 -11.82 -16.99 -7.51
C GLY A 34 -11.36 -16.40 -6.19
N VAL A 35 -11.43 -15.07 -6.07
CA VAL A 35 -11.07 -14.43 -4.82
C VAL A 35 -12.06 -14.80 -3.72
N ALA A 36 -13.33 -14.80 -4.03
CA ALA A 36 -14.37 -15.14 -3.04
C ALA A 36 -14.23 -16.58 -2.54
N ALA A 37 -13.69 -17.46 -3.37
CA ALA A 37 -13.54 -18.87 -3.01
C ALA A 37 -12.28 -19.15 -2.19
N LEU A 38 -11.37 -18.20 -2.09
CA LEU A 38 -10.08 -18.44 -1.43
C LEU A 38 -10.18 -19.05 -0.04
N PRO A 39 -11.10 -18.60 0.83
CA PRO A 39 -11.14 -19.15 2.18
C PRO A 39 -11.29 -20.67 2.22
N GLN A 40 -11.97 -21.26 1.25
CA GLN A 40 -12.13 -22.71 1.19
C GLN A 40 -11.17 -23.35 0.21
N ALA A 41 -10.90 -22.70 -0.91
CA ALA A 41 -10.13 -23.30 -1.98
C ALA A 41 -8.63 -23.30 -1.69
N ASP A 42 -8.13 -22.24 -1.02
CA ASP A 42 -6.71 -22.11 -0.75
C ASP A 42 -6.52 -21.30 0.52
N ARG A 43 -6.65 -21.96 1.64
CA ARG A 43 -6.60 -21.29 2.94
C ARG A 43 -5.26 -20.64 3.22
N ARG A 44 -4.19 -21.23 2.72
CA ARG A 44 -2.85 -20.67 2.92
C ARG A 44 -2.76 -19.30 2.23
N THR A 45 -3.15 -19.25 0.98
CA THR A 45 -3.13 -17.99 0.25
C THR A 45 -4.07 -16.97 0.88
N PHE A 46 -5.25 -17.42 1.32
CA PHE A 46 -6.19 -16.51 1.97
C PHE A 46 -5.60 -15.90 3.23
N ARG A 47 -4.93 -16.71 4.05
CA ARG A 47 -4.29 -16.21 5.26
C ARG A 47 -3.17 -15.24 4.94
N ALA A 48 -2.37 -15.56 3.93
CA ALA A 48 -1.30 -14.67 3.51
C ALA A 48 -1.85 -13.35 3.02
N LEU A 49 -2.95 -13.37 2.27
CA LEU A 49 -3.59 -12.16 1.78
C LEU A 49 -4.12 -11.33 2.95
N LYS A 50 -4.77 -11.97 3.91
CA LYS A 50 -5.26 -11.25 5.09
C LYS A 50 -4.11 -10.56 5.83
N ASN A 51 -3.02 -11.27 6.03
CA ASN A 51 -1.87 -10.70 6.71
C ASN A 51 -1.31 -9.53 5.95
N ALA A 52 -1.21 -9.65 4.62
CA ALA A 52 -0.69 -8.56 3.80
C ALA A 52 -1.56 -7.32 3.91
N LEU A 53 -2.87 -7.49 3.84
CA LEU A 53 -3.78 -6.36 3.90
C LEU A 53 -3.78 -5.71 5.29
N ALA A 54 -3.70 -6.51 6.34
CA ALA A 54 -3.61 -5.96 7.69
C ALA A 54 -2.31 -5.18 7.86
N GLU A 55 -1.22 -5.68 7.31
CA GLU A 55 0.06 -4.99 7.39
C GLU A 55 0.02 -3.67 6.62
N ILE A 56 -0.61 -3.65 5.45
CA ILE A 56 -0.80 -2.41 4.71
C ILE A 56 -1.58 -1.41 5.57
N GLY A 57 -2.64 -1.86 6.22
CA GLY A 57 -3.43 -0.98 7.07
C GLY A 57 -2.62 -0.38 8.20
N GLU A 58 -1.78 -1.19 8.82
CA GLU A 58 -0.93 -0.71 9.89
C GLU A 58 0.06 0.34 9.36
N LEU A 59 0.68 0.06 8.23
CA LEU A 59 1.66 0.98 7.65
C LEU A 59 1.00 2.29 7.22
N VAL A 60 -0.17 2.20 6.59
CA VAL A 60 -0.90 3.38 6.15
C VAL A 60 -1.27 4.26 7.34
N SER A 61 -1.65 3.64 8.46
CA SER A 61 -2.08 4.41 9.62
C SER A 61 -0.95 5.26 10.21
N ARG A 62 0.29 4.96 9.87
CA ARG A 62 1.45 5.71 10.37
C ARG A 62 1.89 6.84 9.45
N LEU A 63 1.31 6.93 8.26
CA LEU A 63 1.73 7.96 7.31
C LEU A 63 1.26 9.33 7.77
N PRO A 64 2.09 10.37 7.55
CA PRO A 64 1.71 11.73 7.97
C PRO A 64 0.48 12.25 7.24
N PRO A 65 -0.35 13.05 7.92
CA PRO A 65 -1.57 13.56 7.27
C PRO A 65 -1.32 14.40 6.04
N ASP A 66 -0.25 15.20 6.02
CA ASP A 66 0.01 16.03 4.85
C ASP A 66 0.40 15.20 3.64
N LEU A 67 1.08 14.08 3.87
CA LEU A 67 1.39 13.16 2.78
C LEU A 67 0.10 12.58 2.21
N ARG A 68 -0.79 12.12 3.08
CA ARG A 68 -2.05 11.53 2.63
C ARG A 68 -2.90 12.55 1.88
N ALA A 69 -2.86 13.81 2.30
CA ALA A 69 -3.64 14.86 1.67
C ALA A 69 -3.20 15.13 0.23
N ARG A 70 -1.96 14.78 -0.11
CA ARG A 70 -1.48 14.97 -1.49
C ARG A 70 -2.09 13.98 -2.47
N TYR A 71 -2.69 12.90 -1.98
CA TYR A 71 -3.22 11.83 -2.85
C TYR A 71 -4.66 11.52 -2.46
N PRO A 72 -5.58 12.45 -2.73
CA PRO A 72 -6.97 12.27 -2.32
C PRO A 72 -7.69 11.16 -3.05
N GLU A 73 -7.10 10.65 -4.13
CA GLU A 73 -7.70 9.53 -4.86
C GLU A 73 -7.59 8.21 -4.09
N VAL A 74 -6.73 8.15 -3.08
CA VAL A 74 -6.57 6.94 -2.27
C VAL A 74 -7.53 7.00 -1.09
N ASP A 75 -8.23 5.89 -0.85
CA ASP A 75 -9.09 5.78 0.34
C ASP A 75 -8.23 5.39 1.54
N TRP A 76 -7.48 6.37 2.06
CA TRP A 76 -6.55 6.11 3.16
C TRP A 76 -7.23 5.53 4.38
N ARG A 77 -8.41 6.04 4.71
CA ARG A 77 -9.14 5.57 5.88
C ARG A 77 -9.56 4.11 5.70
N GLY A 78 -10.00 3.77 4.50
CA GLY A 78 -10.38 2.38 4.22
C GLY A 78 -9.20 1.44 4.38
N TRP A 79 -8.04 1.82 3.84
CA TRP A 79 -6.86 0.97 3.99
C TRP A 79 -6.42 0.87 5.44
N ALA A 80 -6.39 1.98 6.16
CA ALA A 80 -5.98 1.98 7.57
C ALA A 80 -6.90 1.10 8.41
N GLY A 81 -8.17 1.02 8.05
CA GLY A 81 -9.12 0.19 8.81
C GLY A 81 -8.81 -1.29 8.75
N LEU A 82 -8.04 -1.73 7.77
CA LEU A 82 -7.71 -3.15 7.64
C LEU A 82 -6.69 -3.63 8.67
N ARG A 83 -6.08 -2.70 9.42
CA ARG A 83 -5.15 -3.11 10.48
C ARG A 83 -5.83 -3.90 11.59
N ASP A 84 -7.15 -3.76 11.71
CA ASP A 84 -7.90 -4.43 12.77
C ASP A 84 -8.30 -5.82 12.31
N VAL A 85 -7.71 -6.83 12.95
CA VAL A 85 -7.98 -8.22 12.60
C VAL A 85 -9.46 -8.55 12.77
N ASP A 86 -10.12 -7.92 13.75
CA ASP A 86 -11.54 -8.13 13.95
C ASP A 86 -12.37 -7.62 12.78
N SER A 87 -11.95 -6.49 12.22
CA SER A 87 -12.60 -6.00 11.01
C SER A 87 -12.49 -7.02 9.89
N PHE A 88 -11.34 -7.67 9.81
CA PHE A 88 -11.14 -8.69 8.81
C PHE A 88 -11.98 -9.92 9.08
N GLY A 89 -12.25 -10.21 10.36
CA GLY A 89 -13.14 -11.31 10.71
C GLY A 89 -14.53 -11.09 10.21
N ARG A 90 -14.93 -9.85 10.03
CA ARG A 90 -16.24 -9.51 9.47
C ARG A 90 -16.25 -9.51 7.96
N PHE A 91 -15.11 -9.80 7.35
CA PHE A 91 -15.00 -9.78 5.91
C PHE A 91 -15.78 -10.89 5.24
N GLY A 92 -16.27 -11.85 6.00
CA GLY A 92 -17.08 -12.88 5.41
C GLY A 92 -18.17 -12.31 4.50
N PRO A 93 -19.02 -11.42 5.02
CA PRO A 93 -20.07 -10.83 4.19
C PRO A 93 -19.53 -9.85 3.15
N GLU A 94 -18.33 -9.34 3.36
CA GLU A 94 -17.77 -8.34 2.45
C GLU A 94 -16.74 -8.93 1.50
N LEU A 95 -16.57 -10.22 1.54
CA LEU A 95 -15.60 -10.89 0.70
C LEU A 95 -15.78 -10.56 -0.78
N PRO A 96 -17.02 -10.40 -1.31
CA PRO A 96 -17.16 -10.02 -2.72
C PRO A 96 -16.56 -8.69 -3.07
N ARG A 97 -16.34 -7.81 -2.08
CA ARG A 97 -15.70 -6.52 -2.34
C ARG A 97 -14.20 -6.61 -2.41
N LEU A 98 -13.64 -7.73 -2.00
CA LEU A 98 -12.20 -7.89 -1.94
C LEU A 98 -11.58 -7.84 -3.33
N HIS A 99 -12.25 -8.44 -4.31
CA HIS A 99 -11.71 -8.44 -5.66
C HIS A 99 -11.61 -7.03 -6.26
N PRO A 100 -12.66 -6.19 -6.18
CA PRO A 100 -12.51 -4.82 -6.66
C PRO A 100 -11.42 -4.05 -5.91
N ALA A 101 -11.27 -4.29 -4.62
CA ALA A 101 -10.22 -3.63 -3.86
C ALA A 101 -8.85 -4.02 -4.38
N MET A 102 -8.64 -5.30 -4.66
CA MET A 102 -7.37 -5.76 -5.17
C MET A 102 -7.12 -5.31 -6.60
N ALA A 103 -8.16 -5.36 -7.44
CA ALA A 103 -8.00 -5.11 -8.87
C ALA A 103 -7.97 -3.62 -9.19
N GLU A 104 -8.67 -2.81 -8.40
CA GLU A 104 -8.86 -1.40 -8.75
C GLU A 104 -8.24 -0.45 -7.75
N GLU A 105 -8.38 -0.72 -6.46
CA GLU A 105 -7.96 0.23 -5.45
C GLU A 105 -6.51 0.06 -5.03
N LEU A 106 -6.04 -1.17 -4.98
CA LEU A 106 -4.66 -1.40 -4.58
C LEU A 106 -3.65 -0.81 -5.58
N PRO A 107 -3.89 -0.90 -6.90
CA PRO A 107 -3.00 -0.22 -7.84
C PRO A 107 -2.98 1.29 -7.65
N VAL A 108 -4.09 1.91 -7.24
CA VAL A 108 -4.12 3.34 -6.97
C VAL A 108 -3.24 3.66 -5.76
N LEU A 109 -3.31 2.83 -4.72
CA LEU A 109 -2.43 3.00 -3.56
C LEU A 109 -0.96 2.87 -3.96
N VAL A 110 -0.64 1.85 -4.74
CA VAL A 110 0.74 1.63 -5.18
C VAL A 110 1.24 2.81 -6.00
N ALA A 111 0.39 3.35 -6.87
CA ALA A 111 0.78 4.50 -7.70
C ALA A 111 1.07 5.72 -6.83
N ALA A 112 0.25 5.97 -5.81
CA ALA A 112 0.46 7.10 -4.92
C ALA A 112 1.75 6.94 -4.12
N VAL A 113 2.01 5.75 -3.60
CA VAL A 113 3.22 5.48 -2.84
C VAL A 113 4.45 5.65 -3.73
N THR A 114 4.39 5.13 -4.94
CA THR A 114 5.48 5.25 -5.88
C THR A 114 5.74 6.72 -6.23
N ALA A 115 4.66 7.49 -6.44
CA ALA A 115 4.79 8.91 -6.75
C ALA A 115 5.42 9.67 -5.60
N GLU A 116 5.04 9.34 -4.35
CA GLU A 116 5.60 10.03 -3.21
C GLU A 116 7.08 9.70 -3.04
N LEU A 117 7.47 8.46 -3.24
CA LEU A 117 8.86 8.08 -3.16
C LEU A 117 9.69 8.79 -4.24
N ALA A 118 9.13 8.91 -5.44
CA ALA A 118 9.81 9.59 -6.53
C ALA A 118 9.92 11.09 -6.25
N ARG A 119 8.86 11.70 -5.69
CA ARG A 119 8.88 13.11 -5.37
C ARG A 119 9.95 13.41 -4.33
N ALA A 120 10.03 12.58 -3.29
CA ALA A 120 11.04 12.77 -2.24
C ALA A 120 12.44 12.56 -2.79
N GLY A 121 12.60 11.58 -3.69
CA GLY A 121 13.89 11.35 -4.31
C GLY A 121 14.31 12.51 -5.19
N ALA A 122 13.37 13.07 -5.95
CA ALA A 122 13.66 14.20 -6.80
C ALA A 122 14.05 15.41 -5.98
N GLU A 123 13.37 15.64 -4.86
CA GLU A 123 13.70 16.76 -3.99
C GLU A 123 15.10 16.61 -3.43
N ARG A 124 15.48 15.40 -3.05
CA ARG A 124 16.83 15.17 -2.58
C ARG A 124 17.85 15.37 -3.69
N GLY A 125 17.52 14.90 -4.89
CA GLY A 125 18.41 15.04 -6.02
C GLY A 125 18.63 16.49 -6.41
N ASN A 126 17.65 17.36 -6.12
CA ASN A 126 17.75 18.77 -6.42
C ASN A 126 18.24 19.58 -5.24
N GLY A 127 18.66 18.93 -4.18
CA GLY A 127 19.09 19.63 -2.99
C GLY A 127 20.36 20.41 -3.23
N PRO A 128 20.62 21.36 -2.37
CA PRO A 128 21.79 22.21 -2.54
C PRO A 128 23.08 21.47 -2.49
N ALA A 129 23.06 20.33 -1.95
CA ALA A 129 24.26 19.56 -1.87
C ALA A 129 24.69 18.98 -3.16
N GLN A 130 24.06 19.25 -4.21
CA GLN A 130 24.31 18.59 -5.31
C GLN A 130 25.35 19.05 -6.06
N PRO A 131 26.29 18.99 -5.92
CA PRO A 131 27.29 19.40 -6.71
C PRO A 131 27.62 18.46 -7.70
N GLN A 132 27.66 18.27 -8.08
CA GLN A 132 27.90 17.64 -8.87
C GLN A 132 28.73 17.48 -9.46
N SER A 133 29.02 17.57 -9.56
CA SER A 133 29.55 17.44 -10.18
C SER A 133 30.02 17.20 -10.86
N PRO A 134 30.46 17.21 -11.18
CA PRO A 134 30.86 17.12 -11.91
C PRO A 134 31.54 16.93 -12.66
N ASP A 135 31.81 17.12 -12.64
CA ASP A 135 32.40 17.07 -13.37
C ASP A 135 32.61 16.62 -14.02
N ARG A 136 32.47 16.73 -14.01
CA ARG A 136 32.50 16.35 -14.55
C ARG A 136 32.76 16.19 -15.26
#